data_731e5d2a36e5eadc40014fe6612d1336
#
_entry.id   731e5d2a36e5eadc40014fe6612d1336
#
_cell.length_a   1.000
_cell.length_b   1.000
_cell.length_c   1.000
_cell.angle_alpha   90.00
_cell.angle_beta   90.00
_cell.angle_gamma   90.00
#
_symmetry.space_group_name_H-M   'P 1'
#
loop_
_entity.id
_entity.type
_entity.pdbx_description
1 polymer ?
#
loop_
_entity_poly.entity_id
_entity_poly.type
_entity_poly.pdbx_seq_one_letter_code
_entity_poly.pdbx_strand_id
1 'polypeptide(L)'
;MSSERRTAFAEALKPNFHEWDAVLNETTSLDDWATQLPPATLLVCDPGTVRPIRELNALLRSSRPDLAYEEVRGAGHMAPLTRPDMINPLVASFLDDRR
;
A
#
# COMPACT_ATOMS: atom_id res chain seq x y z
N MET A 1 2.79 19.94 -24.30
CA MET A 1 2.68 18.52 -24.68
C MET A 1 2.18 18.41 -26.12
N SER A 2 2.83 17.61 -26.93
CA SER A 2 2.42 17.38 -28.34
C SER A 2 1.09 16.63 -28.37
N SER A 3 0.39 16.70 -29.52
CA SER A 3 -0.88 15.99 -29.70
C SER A 3 -0.67 14.46 -29.61
N GLU A 4 0.44 13.95 -30.11
CA GLU A 4 0.80 12.53 -29.98
C GLU A 4 0.98 12.10 -28.53
N ARG A 5 1.65 12.91 -27.72
CA ARG A 5 1.84 12.65 -26.30
C ARG A 5 0.52 12.71 -25.53
N ARG A 6 -0.36 13.65 -25.90
CA ARG A 6 -1.70 13.72 -25.28
C ARG A 6 -2.51 12.47 -25.56
N THR A 7 -2.48 12.00 -26.80
CA THR A 7 -3.18 10.79 -27.21
C THR A 7 -2.63 9.58 -26.46
N ALA A 8 -1.31 9.43 -26.40
CA ALA A 8 -0.66 8.32 -25.68
C ALA A 8 -0.98 8.36 -24.19
N PHE A 9 -0.98 9.55 -23.58
CA PHE A 9 -1.33 9.71 -22.18
C PHE A 9 -2.79 9.34 -21.91
N ALA A 10 -3.71 9.82 -22.77
CA ALA A 10 -5.13 9.49 -22.65
C ALA A 10 -5.38 7.98 -22.80
N GLU A 11 -4.70 7.31 -23.72
CA GLU A 11 -4.80 5.86 -23.88
C GLU A 11 -4.26 5.13 -22.65
N ALA A 12 -3.15 5.60 -22.08
CA ALA A 12 -2.56 5.02 -20.87
C ALA A 12 -3.44 5.18 -19.63
N LEU A 13 -4.37 6.16 -19.62
CA LEU A 13 -5.29 6.36 -18.50
C LEU A 13 -6.48 5.41 -18.48
N LYS A 14 -6.78 4.74 -19.59
CA LYS A 14 -7.94 3.83 -19.66
C LYS A 14 -7.93 2.75 -18.57
N PRO A 15 -6.80 2.07 -18.29
CA PRO A 15 -6.78 1.13 -17.15
C PRO A 15 -7.10 1.78 -15.80
N ASN A 16 -6.71 3.06 -15.60
CA ASN A 16 -7.01 3.78 -14.37
C ASN A 16 -8.51 3.97 -14.15
N PHE A 17 -9.30 4.16 -15.19
CA PHE A 17 -10.75 4.26 -15.03
C PHE A 17 -11.33 2.97 -14.47
N HIS A 18 -10.83 1.82 -14.90
CA HIS A 18 -11.26 0.53 -14.37
C HIS A 18 -10.80 0.35 -12.91
N GLU A 19 -9.60 0.79 -12.58
CA GLU A 19 -9.08 0.77 -11.21
C GLU A 19 -9.92 1.62 -10.27
N TRP A 20 -10.25 2.85 -10.69
CA TRP A 20 -11.09 3.74 -9.91
C TRP A 20 -12.50 3.19 -9.73
N ASP A 21 -13.06 2.57 -10.78
CA ASP A 21 -14.35 1.91 -10.69
C ASP A 21 -14.34 0.81 -9.64
N ALA A 22 -13.31 -0.02 -9.62
CA ALA A 22 -13.14 -1.06 -8.61
C ALA A 22 -13.01 -0.48 -7.21
N VAL A 23 -12.22 0.58 -7.03
CA VAL A 23 -12.05 1.24 -5.73
C VAL A 23 -13.36 1.83 -5.21
N LEU A 24 -14.08 2.54 -6.09
CA LEU A 24 -15.33 3.21 -5.71
C LEU A 24 -16.46 2.22 -5.43
N ASN A 25 -16.42 1.03 -6.02
CA ASN A 25 -17.41 -0.01 -5.82
C ASN A 25 -17.01 -1.09 -4.81
N GLU A 26 -15.85 -0.92 -4.15
CA GLU A 26 -15.41 -1.85 -3.11
C GLU A 26 -16.33 -1.75 -1.90
N THR A 27 -16.91 -2.87 -1.51
CA THR A 27 -17.86 -2.94 -0.40
C THR A 27 -17.32 -3.69 0.82
N THR A 28 -16.11 -4.25 0.72
CA THR A 28 -15.50 -4.98 1.83
C THR A 28 -15.14 -4.01 2.94
N SER A 29 -15.64 -4.26 4.16
CA SER A 29 -15.31 -3.43 5.32
C SER A 29 -13.87 -3.63 5.76
N LEU A 30 -13.36 -2.68 6.54
CA LEU A 30 -12.03 -2.80 7.14
C LEU A 30 -11.97 -4.02 8.07
N ASP A 31 -13.03 -4.28 8.81
CA ASP A 31 -13.11 -5.45 9.71
C ASP A 31 -13.01 -6.75 8.91
N ASP A 32 -13.67 -6.85 7.79
CA ASP A 32 -13.61 -8.02 6.91
C ASP A 32 -12.20 -8.19 6.34
N TRP A 33 -11.58 -7.10 5.88
CA TRP A 33 -10.20 -7.13 5.41
C TRP A 33 -9.24 -7.59 6.51
N ALA A 34 -9.38 -7.02 7.70
CA ALA A 34 -8.52 -7.36 8.84
C ALA A 34 -8.65 -8.84 9.20
N THR A 35 -9.89 -9.37 9.20
CA THR A 35 -10.15 -10.77 9.50
C THR A 35 -9.55 -11.73 8.48
N GLN A 36 -9.52 -11.32 7.22
CA GLN A 36 -9.05 -12.18 6.12
C GLN A 36 -7.54 -12.16 5.93
N LEU A 37 -6.84 -11.19 6.48
CA LEU A 37 -5.38 -11.13 6.35
C LEU A 37 -4.74 -12.33 7.05
N PRO A 38 -3.86 -13.09 6.38
CA PRO A 38 -3.18 -14.22 6.99
C PRO A 38 -2.22 -13.73 8.11
N PRO A 39 -1.91 -14.59 9.10
CA PRO A 39 -0.95 -14.21 10.16
C PRO A 39 0.43 -13.82 9.62
N ALA A 40 0.87 -14.42 8.53
CA ALA A 40 2.14 -14.08 7.88
C ALA A 40 1.98 -12.87 6.95
N THR A 41 1.63 -11.74 7.53
CA THR A 41 1.47 -10.45 6.82
C THR A 41 2.39 -9.41 7.43
N LEU A 42 3.04 -8.63 6.58
CA LEU A 42 3.87 -7.50 6.99
C LEU A 42 3.18 -6.19 6.62
N LEU A 43 2.99 -5.32 7.60
CA LEU A 43 2.55 -3.94 7.39
C LEU A 43 3.77 -3.03 7.41
N VAL A 44 3.96 -2.25 6.36
CA VAL A 44 5.04 -1.25 6.27
C VAL A 44 4.40 0.13 6.19
N CYS A 45 4.77 1.03 7.07
CA CYS A 45 4.16 2.35 7.17
C CYS A 45 5.19 3.44 7.40
N ASP A 46 5.01 4.57 6.73
CA ASP A 46 5.67 5.82 7.13
C ASP A 46 4.72 6.56 8.09
N PRO A 47 5.09 6.72 9.39
CA PRO A 47 4.23 7.41 10.34
C PRO A 47 4.07 8.90 10.03
N GLY A 48 4.89 9.44 9.14
CA GLY A 48 4.79 10.82 8.66
C GLY A 48 3.97 11.00 7.38
N THR A 49 3.39 9.92 6.84
CA THR A 49 2.59 9.99 5.61
C THR A 49 1.26 10.75 5.82
N VAL A 50 0.47 10.89 4.74
CA VAL A 50 -0.81 11.60 4.79
C VAL A 50 -1.77 10.95 5.78
N ARG A 51 -2.61 11.78 6.38
CA ARG A 51 -3.50 11.39 7.48
C ARG A 51 -4.40 10.19 7.18
N PRO A 52 -5.09 10.10 6.03
CA PRO A 52 -5.95 8.94 5.75
C PRO A 52 -5.20 7.61 5.78
N ILE A 53 -3.98 7.59 5.27
CA ILE A 53 -3.14 6.38 5.25
C ILE A 53 -2.67 6.04 6.67
N ARG A 54 -2.29 7.05 7.46
CA ARG A 54 -1.91 6.84 8.88
C ARG A 54 -3.06 6.26 9.69
N GLU A 55 -4.26 6.80 9.50
CA GLU A 55 -5.44 6.33 10.22
C GLU A 55 -5.79 4.89 9.84
N LEU A 56 -5.72 4.55 8.55
CA LEU A 56 -5.96 3.19 8.07
C LEU A 56 -4.97 2.20 8.70
N ASN A 57 -3.69 2.55 8.70
CA ASN A 57 -2.66 1.70 9.30
C ASN A 57 -2.88 1.52 10.81
N ALA A 58 -3.28 2.58 11.51
CA ALA A 58 -3.57 2.51 12.95
C ALA A 58 -4.76 1.58 13.23
N LEU A 59 -5.81 1.64 12.42
CA LEU A 59 -6.97 0.77 12.56
C LEU A 59 -6.60 -0.70 12.30
N LEU A 60 -5.81 -0.98 11.27
CA LEU A 60 -5.34 -2.33 10.98
C LEU A 60 -4.49 -2.89 12.12
N ARG A 61 -3.59 -2.10 12.67
CA ARG A 61 -2.76 -2.52 13.81
C ARG A 61 -3.58 -2.79 15.05
N SER A 62 -4.61 -1.98 15.31
CA SER A 62 -5.50 -2.20 16.45
C SER A 62 -6.31 -3.47 16.29
N SER A 63 -6.77 -3.76 15.07
CA SER A 63 -7.56 -4.96 14.78
C SER A 63 -6.72 -6.23 14.70
N ARG A 64 -5.46 -6.11 14.26
CA ARG A 64 -4.57 -7.25 14.06
C ARG A 64 -3.18 -6.96 14.65
N PRO A 65 -3.07 -6.90 16.00
CA PRO A 65 -1.79 -6.65 16.66
C PRO A 65 -0.78 -7.80 16.50
N ASP A 66 -1.23 -8.95 16.01
CA ASP A 66 -0.40 -10.12 15.74
C ASP A 66 0.46 -9.99 14.49
N LEU A 67 0.11 -9.08 13.56
CA LEU A 67 0.83 -8.92 12.30
C LEU A 67 2.18 -8.22 12.50
N ALA A 68 3.16 -8.60 11.69
CA ALA A 68 4.45 -7.92 11.67
C ALA A 68 4.26 -6.47 11.20
N TYR A 69 5.01 -5.55 11.78
CA TYR A 69 4.91 -4.13 11.49
C TYR A 69 6.29 -3.49 11.46
N GLU A 70 6.56 -2.70 10.42
CA GLU A 70 7.80 -1.96 10.26
C GLU A 70 7.49 -0.50 9.89
N GLU A 71 8.22 0.43 10.50
CA GLU A 71 8.13 1.86 10.18
C GLU A 71 9.30 2.29 9.31
N VAL A 72 9.02 3.11 8.30
CA VAL A 72 10.03 3.69 7.40
C VAL A 72 9.88 5.20 7.36
N ARG A 73 10.37 5.86 8.41
CA ARG A 73 10.21 7.29 8.60
C ARG A 73 10.82 8.09 7.45
N GLY A 74 10.03 9.02 6.90
CA GLY A 74 10.47 9.90 5.83
C GLY A 74 10.48 9.27 4.44
N ALA A 75 10.11 7.99 4.30
CA ALA A 75 10.12 7.32 3.01
C ALA A 75 8.91 7.69 2.14
N GLY A 76 7.77 8.00 2.75
CA GLY A 76 6.54 8.36 2.06
C GLY A 76 5.71 7.17 1.61
N HIS A 77 4.49 7.45 1.15
CA HIS A 77 3.55 6.41 0.72
C HIS A 77 4.05 5.64 -0.51
N MET A 78 4.80 6.30 -1.38
CA MET A 78 5.32 5.69 -2.61
C MET A 78 6.71 5.06 -2.42
N ALA A 79 7.13 4.80 -1.20
CA ALA A 79 8.45 4.30 -0.86
C ALA A 79 8.90 3.05 -1.64
N PRO A 80 8.03 2.07 -1.95
CA PRO A 80 8.47 0.94 -2.78
C PRO A 80 9.06 1.35 -4.12
N LEU A 81 8.61 2.47 -4.68
CA LEU A 81 9.12 3.01 -5.94
C LEU A 81 10.25 4.02 -5.73
N THR A 82 10.14 4.88 -4.73
CA THR A 82 11.05 6.01 -4.54
C THR A 82 12.22 5.70 -3.61
N ARG A 83 12.05 4.75 -2.69
CA ARG A 83 13.05 4.36 -1.70
C ARG A 83 13.15 2.84 -1.57
N PRO A 84 13.42 2.12 -2.69
CA PRO A 84 13.58 0.66 -2.61
C PRO A 84 14.74 0.25 -1.70
N ASP A 85 15.73 1.13 -1.51
CA ASP A 85 16.83 0.93 -0.59
C ASP A 85 16.40 0.75 0.87
N MET A 86 15.27 1.35 1.26
CA MET A 86 14.69 1.21 2.59
C MET A 86 13.71 0.05 2.69
N ILE A 87 12.95 -0.20 1.63
CA ILE A 87 11.84 -1.16 1.65
C ILE A 87 12.32 -2.59 1.38
N ASN A 88 13.16 -2.78 0.37
CA ASN A 88 13.56 -4.13 -0.06
C ASN A 88 14.23 -4.95 1.05
N PRO A 89 15.13 -4.40 1.88
CA PRO A 89 15.70 -5.16 2.98
C PRO A 89 14.66 -5.64 4.00
N LEU A 90 13.63 -4.84 4.28
CA LEU A 90 12.57 -5.21 5.21
C LEU A 90 11.74 -6.37 4.65
N VAL A 91 11.38 -6.28 3.36
CA VAL A 91 10.63 -7.35 2.69
C VAL A 91 11.45 -8.64 2.63
N ALA A 92 12.71 -8.55 2.25
CA ALA A 92 13.60 -9.70 2.17
C ALA A 92 13.75 -10.39 3.54
N SER A 93 13.97 -9.62 4.60
CA SER A 93 14.08 -10.14 5.96
C SER A 93 12.79 -10.84 6.40
N PHE A 94 11.64 -10.24 6.12
CA PHE A 94 10.35 -10.84 6.45
C PHE A 94 10.14 -12.17 5.71
N LEU A 95 10.47 -12.23 4.43
CA LEU A 95 10.33 -13.45 3.63
C LEU A 95 11.29 -14.54 4.10
N ASP A 96 12.51 -14.19 4.47
CA ASP A 96 13.51 -15.14 4.98
C ASP A 96 13.08 -15.75 6.31
N ASP A 97 12.49 -14.96 7.20
CA ASP A 97 11.99 -15.41 8.49
C ASP A 97 10.80 -16.36 8.38
N ARG A 98 10.14 -16.43 7.23
CA ARG A 98 8.95 -17.26 6.98
C ARG A 98 9.22 -18.54 6.22
N ARG A 99 10.47 -18.81 5.87
CA ARG A 99 10.85 -20.04 5.18
C ARG A 99 10.83 -21.28 6.08
#